data_d044a12b6b27fe925a81002f5eeeab2d
#
_entry.id   d044a12b6b27fe925a81002f5eeeab2d
#
_cell.length_a   1.000
_cell.length_b   1.000
_cell.length_c   1.000
_cell.angle_alpha   90.00
_cell.angle_beta   90.00
_cell.angle_gamma   90.00
#
_symmetry.space_group_name_H-M   'P 1'
#
loop_
_entity.id
_entity.type
_entity.pdbx_description
1 polymer ?
#
loop_
_entity_poly.entity_id
_entity_poly.type
_entity_poly.pdbx_seq_one_letter_code
_entity_poly.pdbx_strand_id
1 'polypeptide(L)'
;MPGCMKRCALLMSGLLGCLLASVLTVRADDKLLPLTVELGDVSLTKLPFVMAAEAGIYQRNGLEVRQFITPNAAELIRRSAGLVVPREFVGTGAGDINIGGGSPTLVRMTSDARAPQRVVLATTDDVSRFHIVSRQDIVSAQDLKGKRIGFSGVGALSHYVTILFAQHMGWDYTRDLSLFANGAGADVIRSGRVDAFTADEIATAEAVRQGFKDLVDTGVYRFPMPGSGVNAEKSWLPKNREAAARFVKSTVEAIALLKNDKPAAFAAMAKWYGITEPTRQEEVYAQAAQLPRKPYPSVEGIGKMMDVYNYREMRLHRPEDFYDASFVAELDQSGYIDGLYKGAAAPQ
;
A
#
# COMPACT_ATOMS: atom_id res chain seq x y z
N MET A 1 60.79 73.31 -26.48
CA MET A 1 59.61 74.18 -26.43
C MET A 1 58.41 73.33 -26.65
N PRO A 2 57.30 73.55 -25.96
CA PRO A 2 56.50 72.49 -25.39
C PRO A 2 55.32 72.04 -26.28
N GLY A 3 55.02 70.71 -26.28
CA GLY A 3 53.89 70.13 -26.96
C GLY A 3 52.81 69.78 -25.95
N CYS A 4 51.60 70.11 -26.33
CA CYS A 4 50.37 69.96 -25.58
C CYS A 4 49.83 68.56 -25.64
N MET A 5 49.68 67.93 -24.50
CA MET A 5 49.02 66.61 -24.34
C MET A 5 47.50 66.81 -24.18
N LYS A 6 46.66 66.29 -25.08
CA LYS A 6 45.24 66.18 -24.86
C LYS A 6 44.90 64.77 -24.34
N ARG A 7 44.35 64.74 -23.15
CA ARG A 7 43.81 63.53 -22.53
C ARG A 7 42.43 63.21 -23.11
N CYS A 8 42.25 62.01 -23.70
CA CYS A 8 40.94 61.40 -23.91
C CYS A 8 40.65 60.46 -22.78
N ALA A 9 39.60 60.71 -21.98
CA ALA A 9 39.06 59.82 -20.98
C ALA A 9 37.98 58.92 -21.62
N LEU A 10 38.23 57.62 -21.64
CA LEU A 10 37.20 56.62 -22.01
C LEU A 10 36.46 56.25 -20.74
N LEU A 11 35.16 56.53 -20.72
CA LEU A 11 34.20 56.03 -19.72
C LEU A 11 33.79 54.59 -20.11
N MET A 12 34.27 53.57 -19.38
CA MET A 12 33.71 52.24 -19.42
C MET A 12 32.63 52.13 -18.34
N SER A 13 31.38 52.16 -18.74
CA SER A 13 30.22 51.81 -17.91
C SER A 13 30.13 50.30 -17.74
N GLY A 14 30.57 49.76 -16.60
CA GLY A 14 30.35 48.39 -16.24
C GLY A 14 28.91 48.17 -15.75
N LEU A 15 28.09 47.45 -16.52
CA LEU A 15 26.82 46.89 -16.04
C LEU A 15 27.11 45.68 -15.14
N LEU A 16 27.00 45.89 -13.82
CA LEU A 16 27.02 44.84 -12.82
C LEU A 16 25.61 44.20 -12.78
N GLY A 17 25.40 43.11 -13.50
CA GLY A 17 24.19 42.33 -13.42
C GLY A 17 24.11 41.60 -12.09
N CYS A 18 23.31 42.08 -11.14
CA CYS A 18 22.93 41.35 -9.94
C CYS A 18 22.01 40.17 -10.32
N LEU A 19 22.59 38.98 -10.43
CA LEU A 19 21.78 37.75 -10.36
C LEU A 19 21.28 37.62 -8.91
N LEU A 20 20.03 38.02 -8.66
CA LEU A 20 19.29 37.64 -7.47
C LEU A 20 19.00 36.13 -7.52
N ALA A 21 19.89 35.33 -6.96
CA ALA A 21 19.59 33.95 -6.60
C ALA A 21 18.55 34.00 -5.49
N SER A 22 17.29 33.75 -5.84
CA SER A 22 16.21 33.55 -4.88
C SER A 22 16.51 32.28 -4.11
N VAL A 23 17.28 32.39 -3.03
CA VAL A 23 17.39 31.34 -2.01
C VAL A 23 16.01 31.26 -1.37
N LEU A 24 15.25 30.24 -1.74
CA LEU A 24 14.06 29.83 -0.99
C LEU A 24 14.56 29.40 0.39
N THR A 25 14.60 30.36 1.30
CA THR A 25 14.76 30.08 2.73
C THR A 25 13.52 29.31 3.17
N VAL A 26 13.62 27.99 3.29
CA VAL A 26 12.69 27.19 4.08
C VAL A 26 12.72 27.81 5.47
N ARG A 27 11.62 28.44 5.86
CA ARG A 27 11.43 28.95 7.21
C ARG A 27 11.51 27.76 8.16
N ALA A 28 12.49 27.77 9.06
CA ALA A 28 12.76 26.73 10.05
C ALA A 28 11.72 26.69 11.20
N ASP A 29 10.50 27.22 11.00
CA ASP A 29 9.51 27.40 12.06
C ASP A 29 8.10 26.88 11.69
N ASP A 30 7.95 26.15 10.59
CA ASP A 30 6.68 25.49 10.30
C ASP A 30 6.59 24.20 11.15
N LYS A 31 5.85 24.29 12.26
CA LYS A 31 5.54 23.15 13.12
C LYS A 31 4.99 22.01 12.28
N LEU A 32 5.67 20.84 12.32
CA LEU A 32 5.20 19.65 11.64
C LEU A 32 3.79 19.26 12.10
N LEU A 33 2.93 18.90 11.18
CA LEU A 33 1.59 18.43 11.49
C LEU A 33 1.69 16.99 12.02
N PRO A 34 1.23 16.71 13.26
CA PRO A 34 1.28 15.38 13.82
C PRO A 34 0.25 14.47 13.14
N LEU A 35 0.64 13.24 12.86
CA LEU A 35 -0.21 12.24 12.22
C LEU A 35 0.12 10.84 12.74
N THR A 36 -0.90 10.06 13.11
CA THR A 36 -0.75 8.65 13.45
C THR A 36 -1.20 7.76 12.30
N VAL A 37 -0.36 6.79 11.94
CA VAL A 37 -0.61 5.88 10.82
C VAL A 37 -0.51 4.44 11.29
N GLU A 38 -1.60 3.70 11.15
CA GLU A 38 -1.68 2.28 11.44
C GLU A 38 -1.47 1.47 10.16
N LEU A 39 -0.49 0.58 10.14
CA LEU A 39 -0.28 -0.40 9.06
C LEU A 39 -1.01 -1.69 9.41
N GLY A 40 -1.91 -2.14 8.55
CA GLY A 40 -2.73 -3.33 8.78
C GLY A 40 -1.96 -4.65 8.66
N ASP A 41 -0.85 -4.66 7.90
CA ASP A 41 0.02 -5.82 7.65
C ASP A 41 1.39 -5.36 7.11
N VAL A 42 2.24 -6.29 6.68
CA VAL A 42 3.55 -6.04 6.04
C VAL A 42 3.61 -6.54 4.60
N SER A 43 2.47 -6.65 3.92
CA SER A 43 2.47 -6.98 2.49
C SER A 43 3.27 -5.93 1.70
N LEU A 44 3.71 -6.28 0.50
CA LEU A 44 4.53 -5.38 -0.33
C LEU A 44 3.85 -4.04 -0.64
N THR A 45 2.52 -3.99 -0.58
CA THR A 45 1.75 -2.75 -0.78
C THR A 45 1.97 -1.69 0.31
N LYS A 46 2.55 -2.07 1.47
CA LYS A 46 2.94 -1.16 2.56
C LYS A 46 4.39 -0.67 2.46
N LEU A 47 5.19 -1.25 1.57
CA LEU A 47 6.60 -0.87 1.41
C LEU A 47 6.80 0.64 1.14
N PRO A 48 5.99 1.32 0.30
CA PRO A 48 6.13 2.76 0.12
C PRO A 48 6.04 3.55 1.43
N PHE A 49 5.16 3.17 2.36
CA PHE A 49 4.94 3.89 3.61
C PHE A 49 6.13 3.76 4.57
N VAL A 50 6.72 2.57 4.68
CA VAL A 50 7.93 2.40 5.50
C VAL A 50 9.13 3.09 4.85
N MET A 51 9.23 3.11 3.52
CA MET A 51 10.24 3.88 2.81
C MET A 51 10.06 5.38 3.00
N ALA A 52 8.84 5.90 3.03
CA ALA A 52 8.56 7.30 3.31
C ALA A 52 9.09 7.72 4.69
N ALA A 53 8.93 6.85 5.69
CA ALA A 53 9.45 7.08 7.03
C ALA A 53 10.99 7.09 7.03
N GLU A 54 11.63 6.09 6.43
CA GLU A 54 13.09 5.96 6.41
C GLU A 54 13.80 7.06 5.60
N ALA A 55 13.21 7.45 4.48
CA ALA A 55 13.79 8.47 3.61
C ALA A 55 13.45 9.92 4.03
N GLY A 56 12.76 10.12 5.15
CA GLY A 56 12.38 11.45 5.65
C GLY A 56 11.37 12.18 4.75
N ILE A 57 10.60 11.46 3.93
CA ILE A 57 9.63 12.05 3.01
C ILE A 57 8.52 12.76 3.80
N TYR A 58 8.06 12.17 4.90
CA TYR A 58 7.04 12.78 5.74
C TYR A 58 7.48 14.16 6.28
N GLN A 59 8.67 14.24 6.83
CA GLN A 59 9.23 15.48 7.38
C GLN A 59 9.40 16.55 6.29
N ARG A 60 9.91 16.16 5.11
CA ARG A 60 10.02 17.10 3.97
C ARG A 60 8.68 17.62 3.49
N ASN A 61 7.60 16.86 3.69
CA ASN A 61 6.23 17.30 3.42
C ASN A 61 5.54 17.93 4.64
N GLY A 62 6.29 18.27 5.71
CA GLY A 62 5.76 18.99 6.88
C GLY A 62 4.90 18.12 7.79
N LEU A 63 5.17 16.80 7.85
CA LEU A 63 4.45 15.84 8.71
C LEU A 63 5.37 15.22 9.76
N GLU A 64 4.88 15.13 11.00
CA GLU A 64 5.44 14.29 12.05
C GLU A 64 4.61 13.01 12.15
N VAL A 65 5.04 11.97 11.43
CA VAL A 65 4.28 10.70 11.34
C VAL A 65 4.77 9.70 12.36
N ARG A 66 3.87 9.26 13.25
CA ARG A 66 4.05 8.06 14.07
C ARG A 66 3.37 6.86 13.39
N GLN A 67 4.17 6.01 12.80
CA GLN A 67 3.72 4.83 12.07
C GLN A 67 3.89 3.58 12.93
N PHE A 68 2.90 2.67 12.95
CA PHE A 68 2.93 1.47 13.78
C PHE A 68 2.11 0.32 13.18
N ILE A 69 2.40 -0.90 13.64
CA ILE A 69 1.67 -2.13 13.36
C ILE A 69 1.05 -2.61 14.68
N THR A 70 -0.23 -3.01 14.68
CA THR A 70 -0.87 -3.48 15.90
C THR A 70 -0.30 -4.84 16.36
N PRO A 71 -0.36 -5.16 17.68
CA PRO A 71 0.11 -6.46 18.18
C PRO A 71 -0.56 -7.65 17.50
N ASN A 72 -1.87 -7.55 17.22
CA ASN A 72 -2.61 -8.61 16.53
C ASN A 72 -2.14 -8.78 15.08
N ALA A 73 -1.89 -7.69 14.37
CA ALA A 73 -1.35 -7.74 13.00
C ALA A 73 0.08 -8.29 13.00
N ALA A 74 0.93 -7.88 13.93
CA ALA A 74 2.30 -8.40 14.08
C ALA A 74 2.31 -9.92 14.34
N GLU A 75 1.41 -10.41 15.19
CA GLU A 75 1.29 -11.85 15.44
C GLU A 75 0.75 -12.62 14.22
N LEU A 76 -0.22 -12.06 13.49
CA LEU A 76 -0.71 -12.66 12.26
C LEU A 76 0.42 -12.78 11.22
N ILE A 77 1.21 -11.73 11.04
CA ILE A 77 2.37 -11.68 10.15
C ILE A 77 3.40 -12.75 10.53
N ARG A 78 3.69 -12.88 11.82
CA ARG A 78 4.62 -13.89 12.33
C ARG A 78 4.14 -15.32 11.97
N ARG A 79 2.85 -15.61 12.13
CA ARG A 79 2.29 -16.93 11.84
C ARG A 79 2.16 -17.23 10.34
N SER A 80 1.73 -16.26 9.55
CA SER A 80 1.44 -16.47 8.12
C SER A 80 2.68 -16.34 7.24
N ALA A 81 3.57 -15.38 7.55
CA ALA A 81 4.71 -15.02 6.72
C ALA A 81 6.08 -15.33 7.36
N GLY A 82 6.11 -15.81 8.60
CA GLY A 82 7.35 -16.08 9.33
C GLY A 82 8.17 -14.82 9.65
N LEU A 83 7.60 -13.62 9.52
CA LEU A 83 8.29 -12.36 9.76
C LEU A 83 8.09 -11.89 11.21
N VAL A 84 9.13 -11.31 11.78
CA VAL A 84 9.08 -10.72 13.13
C VAL A 84 9.20 -9.21 13.01
N VAL A 85 8.09 -8.52 13.27
CA VAL A 85 8.07 -7.06 13.33
C VAL A 85 8.86 -6.59 14.56
N PRO A 86 9.85 -5.70 14.41
CA PRO A 86 10.59 -5.13 15.53
C PRO A 86 9.67 -4.42 16.52
N ARG A 87 9.98 -4.54 17.81
CA ARG A 87 9.12 -4.04 18.91
C ARG A 87 8.83 -2.54 18.82
N GLU A 88 9.79 -1.77 18.35
CA GLU A 88 9.67 -0.31 18.16
C GLU A 88 8.61 0.09 17.14
N PHE A 89 8.23 -0.82 16.23
CA PHE A 89 7.18 -0.59 15.25
C PHE A 89 5.81 -1.15 15.68
N VAL A 90 5.76 -1.84 16.81
CA VAL A 90 4.49 -2.34 17.35
C VAL A 90 3.87 -1.28 18.26
N GLY A 91 2.64 -0.91 17.99
CA GLY A 91 1.92 0.11 18.74
C GLY A 91 0.46 -0.25 18.98
N THR A 92 -0.17 0.47 19.90
CA THR A 92 -1.58 0.33 20.24
C THR A 92 -2.36 1.59 19.91
N GLY A 93 -3.67 1.47 19.80
CA GLY A 93 -4.57 2.55 19.44
C GLY A 93 -5.07 2.45 18.01
N ALA A 94 -5.77 3.49 17.57
CA ALA A 94 -6.20 3.67 16.19
C ALA A 94 -5.34 4.75 15.52
N GLY A 95 -5.02 4.55 14.24
CA GLY A 95 -4.38 5.59 13.43
C GLY A 95 -5.43 6.58 12.90
N ASP A 96 -5.06 7.87 12.80
CA ASP A 96 -5.82 8.87 12.05
C ASP A 96 -6.01 8.40 10.60
N ILE A 97 -4.96 7.79 10.07
CA ILE A 97 -4.94 7.07 8.80
C ILE A 97 -4.64 5.60 9.07
N ASN A 98 -5.41 4.72 8.46
CA ASN A 98 -5.15 3.29 8.42
C ASN A 98 -4.74 2.89 7.01
N ILE A 99 -3.59 2.21 6.88
CA ILE A 99 -3.14 1.60 5.63
C ILE A 99 -3.53 0.13 5.67
N GLY A 100 -4.65 -0.18 5.07
CA GLY A 100 -5.19 -1.53 5.12
C GLY A 100 -5.99 -1.89 3.89
N GLY A 101 -6.35 -3.17 3.79
CA GLY A 101 -7.21 -3.64 2.71
C GLY A 101 -8.54 -2.91 2.71
N GLY A 102 -8.96 -2.43 1.54
CA GLY A 102 -10.24 -1.75 1.37
C GLY A 102 -11.42 -2.64 1.78
N SER A 103 -11.39 -3.92 1.38
CA SER A 103 -12.47 -4.86 1.69
C SER A 103 -12.77 -4.99 3.18
N PRO A 104 -11.80 -5.27 4.09
CA PRO A 104 -12.09 -5.34 5.52
C PRO A 104 -12.66 -4.05 6.08
N THR A 105 -12.16 -2.91 5.62
CA THR A 105 -12.60 -1.59 6.09
C THR A 105 -14.06 -1.34 5.68
N LEU A 106 -14.41 -1.56 4.40
CA LEU A 106 -15.75 -1.32 3.90
C LEU A 106 -16.76 -2.31 4.51
N VAL A 107 -16.42 -3.59 4.58
CA VAL A 107 -17.30 -4.61 5.20
C VAL A 107 -17.58 -4.26 6.65
N ARG A 108 -16.53 -3.88 7.40
CA ARG A 108 -16.68 -3.51 8.81
C ARG A 108 -17.54 -2.27 9.01
N MET A 109 -17.32 -1.21 8.21
CA MET A 109 -18.10 0.04 8.30
C MET A 109 -19.58 -0.16 8.07
N THR A 110 -19.92 -1.09 7.17
CA THR A 110 -21.30 -1.33 6.78
C THR A 110 -21.99 -2.38 7.63
N SER A 111 -21.25 -3.30 8.27
CA SER A 111 -21.80 -4.36 9.13
C SER A 111 -21.82 -4.02 10.63
N ASP A 112 -21.05 -3.04 11.10
CA ASP A 112 -21.01 -2.59 12.48
C ASP A 112 -21.16 -1.06 12.56
N ALA A 113 -22.31 -0.59 13.02
CA ALA A 113 -22.61 0.83 13.17
C ALA A 113 -21.65 1.58 14.11
N ARG A 114 -20.89 0.86 14.95
CA ARG A 114 -19.88 1.44 15.87
C ARG A 114 -18.51 1.51 15.23
N ALA A 115 -18.32 0.91 14.05
CA ALA A 115 -17.04 0.96 13.36
C ALA A 115 -16.72 2.39 12.89
N PRO A 116 -15.46 2.83 12.99
CA PRO A 116 -15.04 4.11 12.43
C PRO A 116 -15.41 4.22 10.95
N GLN A 117 -16.10 5.29 10.59
CA GLN A 117 -16.46 5.56 9.20
C GLN A 117 -15.25 6.14 8.48
N ARG A 118 -14.78 5.50 7.41
CA ARG A 118 -13.56 5.86 6.71
C ARG A 118 -13.83 6.13 5.24
N VAL A 119 -12.94 6.87 4.62
CA VAL A 119 -12.91 7.16 3.18
C VAL A 119 -11.52 6.86 2.64
N VAL A 120 -11.45 6.22 1.48
CA VAL A 120 -10.19 5.88 0.79
C VAL A 120 -9.72 7.10 0.01
N LEU A 121 -8.52 7.61 0.32
CA LEU A 121 -7.92 8.77 -0.34
C LEU A 121 -6.97 8.37 -1.47
N ALA A 122 -6.34 7.21 -1.34
CA ALA A 122 -5.42 6.64 -2.32
C ALA A 122 -5.38 5.12 -2.16
N THR A 123 -4.95 4.40 -3.20
CA THR A 123 -4.82 2.93 -3.18
C THR A 123 -3.50 2.52 -3.82
N THR A 124 -2.71 1.70 -3.12
CA THR A 124 -1.38 1.30 -3.62
C THR A 124 -1.42 0.10 -4.56
N ASP A 125 -2.56 -0.57 -4.70
CA ASP A 125 -2.78 -1.65 -5.67
C ASP A 125 -4.26 -1.76 -6.06
N ASP A 126 -4.54 -2.19 -7.28
CA ASP A 126 -5.86 -2.35 -7.86
C ASP A 126 -6.10 -3.74 -8.48
N VAL A 127 -5.11 -4.64 -8.34
CA VAL A 127 -5.16 -6.01 -8.84
C VAL A 127 -4.88 -7.01 -7.73
N SER A 128 -5.37 -8.25 -7.88
CA SER A 128 -5.06 -9.31 -6.94
C SER A 128 -3.57 -9.67 -7.02
N ARG A 129 -2.94 -9.82 -5.84
CA ARG A 129 -1.59 -10.37 -5.65
C ARG A 129 -1.65 -11.56 -4.69
N PHE A 130 -2.79 -12.19 -4.63
CA PHE A 130 -3.03 -13.34 -3.78
C PHE A 130 -2.82 -14.63 -4.54
N HIS A 131 -2.44 -15.66 -3.80
CA HIS A 131 -2.26 -17.02 -4.30
C HIS A 131 -3.11 -17.98 -3.46
N ILE A 132 -3.42 -19.14 -4.01
CA ILE A 132 -3.98 -20.26 -3.26
C ILE A 132 -2.88 -21.29 -3.09
N VAL A 133 -2.42 -21.41 -1.86
CA VAL A 133 -1.40 -22.38 -1.46
C VAL A 133 -2.09 -23.64 -0.97
N SER A 134 -1.59 -24.82 -1.36
CA SER A 134 -2.21 -26.11 -1.03
C SER A 134 -1.21 -27.17 -0.56
N ARG A 135 -1.75 -28.28 -0.06
CA ARG A 135 -0.98 -29.52 0.09
C ARG A 135 -0.48 -30.01 -1.28
N GLN A 136 0.58 -30.81 -1.26
CA GLN A 136 1.22 -31.32 -2.47
C GLN A 136 0.32 -32.29 -3.29
N ASP A 137 -0.60 -33.00 -2.62
CA ASP A 137 -1.53 -33.96 -3.24
C ASP A 137 -2.69 -33.28 -4.01
N ILE A 138 -2.88 -31.98 -3.87
CA ILE A 138 -3.81 -31.19 -4.68
C ILE A 138 -3.04 -30.68 -5.89
N VAL A 139 -3.38 -31.21 -7.08
CA VAL A 139 -2.54 -31.01 -8.28
C VAL A 139 -3.06 -29.96 -9.23
N SER A 140 -4.35 -29.61 -9.16
CA SER A 140 -4.99 -28.63 -10.04
C SER A 140 -5.96 -27.72 -9.28
N ALA A 141 -6.33 -26.60 -9.88
CA ALA A 141 -7.33 -25.69 -9.35
C ALA A 141 -8.71 -26.37 -9.18
N GLN A 142 -9.07 -27.29 -10.07
CA GLN A 142 -10.32 -28.04 -10.01
C GLN A 142 -10.41 -28.95 -8.78
N ASP A 143 -9.27 -29.45 -8.29
CA ASP A 143 -9.21 -30.33 -7.11
C ASP A 143 -9.54 -29.59 -5.80
N LEU A 144 -9.61 -28.25 -5.85
CA LEU A 144 -10.04 -27.43 -4.71
C LEU A 144 -11.55 -27.52 -4.45
N LYS A 145 -12.35 -28.00 -5.42
CA LYS A 145 -13.79 -28.19 -5.20
C LYS A 145 -14.04 -29.20 -4.08
N GLY A 146 -14.88 -28.84 -3.13
CA GLY A 146 -15.15 -29.63 -1.93
C GLY A 146 -14.08 -29.56 -0.84
N LYS A 147 -13.00 -28.80 -1.04
CA LYS A 147 -11.91 -28.69 -0.05
C LYS A 147 -12.18 -27.59 0.97
N ARG A 148 -11.42 -27.70 2.07
CA ARG A 148 -11.37 -26.70 3.16
C ARG A 148 -10.34 -25.65 2.79
N ILE A 149 -10.80 -24.41 2.60
CA ILE A 149 -9.93 -23.28 2.21
C ILE A 149 -9.89 -22.26 3.35
N GLY A 150 -8.68 -21.99 3.83
CA GLY A 150 -8.41 -21.00 4.86
C GLY A 150 -8.18 -19.60 4.29
N PHE A 151 -8.49 -18.58 5.07
CA PHE A 151 -8.20 -17.18 4.80
C PHE A 151 -8.00 -16.42 6.11
N SER A 152 -7.48 -15.18 6.07
CA SER A 152 -7.06 -14.46 7.27
C SER A 152 -8.25 -14.04 8.17
N GLY A 153 -9.37 -13.66 7.59
CA GLY A 153 -10.57 -13.25 8.35
C GLY A 153 -11.75 -12.94 7.45
N VAL A 154 -12.95 -12.96 8.00
CA VAL A 154 -14.18 -12.59 7.27
C VAL A 154 -14.08 -11.13 6.82
N GLY A 155 -14.37 -10.86 5.56
CA GLY A 155 -14.22 -9.54 4.95
C GLY A 155 -12.79 -9.19 4.53
N ALA A 156 -11.76 -9.95 4.94
CA ALA A 156 -10.38 -9.73 4.50
C ALA A 156 -10.22 -9.89 2.97
N LEU A 157 -9.17 -9.28 2.39
CA LEU A 157 -8.88 -9.43 0.96
C LEU A 157 -8.70 -10.89 0.56
N SER A 158 -8.06 -11.72 1.39
CA SER A 158 -7.93 -13.17 1.15
C SER A 158 -9.29 -13.87 1.11
N HIS A 159 -10.27 -13.48 1.94
CA HIS A 159 -11.64 -13.99 1.86
C HIS A 159 -12.33 -13.55 0.55
N TYR A 160 -12.22 -12.29 0.22
CA TYR A 160 -12.76 -11.72 -1.02
C TYR A 160 -12.22 -12.42 -2.26
N VAL A 161 -10.90 -12.60 -2.35
CA VAL A 161 -10.25 -13.32 -3.45
C VAL A 161 -10.69 -14.78 -3.53
N THR A 162 -10.86 -15.46 -2.39
CA THR A 162 -11.36 -16.84 -2.37
C THR A 162 -12.77 -16.94 -2.98
N ILE A 163 -13.64 -15.97 -2.67
CA ILE A 163 -14.99 -15.92 -3.25
C ILE A 163 -14.92 -15.63 -4.76
N LEU A 164 -14.11 -14.66 -5.19
CA LEU A 164 -13.94 -14.36 -6.62
C LEU A 164 -13.37 -15.52 -7.40
N PHE A 165 -12.39 -16.24 -6.83
CA PHE A 165 -11.85 -17.45 -7.43
C PHE A 165 -12.94 -18.52 -7.60
N ALA A 166 -13.75 -18.78 -6.56
CA ALA A 166 -14.86 -19.74 -6.67
C ALA A 166 -15.87 -19.32 -7.77
N GLN A 167 -16.23 -18.04 -7.83
CA GLN A 167 -17.09 -17.51 -8.89
C GLN A 167 -16.48 -17.68 -10.29
N HIS A 168 -15.17 -17.42 -10.43
CA HIS A 168 -14.43 -17.63 -11.69
C HIS A 168 -14.45 -19.09 -12.14
N MET A 169 -14.36 -20.02 -11.19
CA MET A 169 -14.47 -21.46 -11.45
C MET A 169 -15.91 -21.93 -11.73
N GLY A 170 -16.91 -21.04 -11.65
CA GLY A 170 -18.32 -21.39 -11.78
C GLY A 170 -18.89 -22.13 -10.56
N TRP A 171 -18.28 -21.96 -9.38
CA TRP A 171 -18.70 -22.62 -8.15
C TRP A 171 -19.54 -21.68 -7.27
N ASP A 172 -20.43 -22.28 -6.50
CA ASP A 172 -21.08 -21.62 -5.37
C ASP A 172 -20.17 -21.81 -4.13
N TYR A 173 -19.49 -20.74 -3.72
CA TYR A 173 -18.54 -20.80 -2.63
C TYR A 173 -19.14 -21.25 -1.29
N THR A 174 -20.48 -21.13 -1.11
CA THR A 174 -21.17 -21.56 0.11
C THR A 174 -21.48 -23.05 0.15
N ARG A 175 -21.49 -23.72 -1.01
CA ARG A 175 -21.79 -25.15 -1.16
C ARG A 175 -20.60 -25.96 -1.66
N ASP A 176 -19.84 -25.38 -2.56
CA ASP A 176 -18.74 -26.09 -3.26
C ASP A 176 -17.39 -25.95 -2.55
N LEU A 177 -17.30 -25.11 -1.50
CA LEU A 177 -16.11 -24.95 -0.67
C LEU A 177 -16.48 -24.97 0.82
N SER A 178 -15.52 -25.38 1.67
CA SER A 178 -15.60 -25.17 3.11
C SER A 178 -14.65 -24.05 3.51
N LEU A 179 -15.16 -22.91 3.89
CA LEU A 179 -14.38 -21.69 4.15
C LEU A 179 -14.07 -21.50 5.63
N PHE A 180 -12.78 -21.26 5.97
CA PHE A 180 -12.29 -21.17 7.33
C PHE A 180 -11.58 -19.84 7.60
N ALA A 181 -12.20 -18.98 8.41
CA ALA A 181 -11.55 -17.79 8.94
C ALA A 181 -10.40 -18.15 9.90
N ASN A 182 -9.38 -17.30 9.97
CA ASN A 182 -8.14 -17.55 10.70
C ASN A 182 -7.41 -18.83 10.26
N GLY A 183 -7.65 -19.22 9.01
CA GLY A 183 -7.11 -20.40 8.37
C GLY A 183 -5.92 -20.15 7.44
N ALA A 184 -5.36 -18.93 7.42
CA ALA A 184 -4.18 -18.62 6.63
C ALA A 184 -2.89 -19.04 7.35
N GLY A 185 -1.97 -19.66 6.60
CA GLY A 185 -0.65 -20.04 7.09
C GLY A 185 -0.35 -21.53 6.95
N ALA A 186 0.94 -21.84 6.79
CA ALA A 186 1.43 -23.20 6.58
C ALA A 186 1.12 -24.16 7.76
N ASP A 187 1.11 -23.66 8.98
CA ASP A 187 0.77 -24.41 10.20
C ASP A 187 -0.67 -24.92 10.19
N VAL A 188 -1.59 -24.19 9.57
CA VAL A 188 -3.01 -24.55 9.50
C VAL A 188 -3.23 -25.70 8.52
N ILE A 189 -2.49 -25.73 7.38
CA ILE A 189 -2.47 -26.91 6.50
C ILE A 189 -1.80 -28.11 7.21
N ARG A 190 -0.65 -27.88 7.83
CA ARG A 190 0.11 -28.95 8.51
C ARG A 190 -0.69 -29.61 9.62
N SER A 191 -1.52 -28.86 10.33
CA SER A 191 -2.43 -29.40 11.35
C SER A 191 -3.65 -30.13 10.77
N GLY A 192 -3.84 -30.14 9.47
CA GLY A 192 -4.99 -30.74 8.80
C GLY A 192 -6.30 -30.00 8.97
N ARG A 193 -6.29 -28.75 9.48
CA ARG A 193 -7.51 -27.92 9.62
C ARG A 193 -8.05 -27.45 8.28
N VAL A 194 -7.17 -27.11 7.35
CA VAL A 194 -7.52 -26.74 5.97
C VAL A 194 -6.69 -27.54 4.98
N ASP A 195 -7.14 -27.60 3.75
CA ASP A 195 -6.47 -28.30 2.65
C ASP A 195 -5.66 -27.33 1.77
N ALA A 196 -6.10 -26.06 1.76
CA ALA A 196 -5.45 -24.95 1.10
C ALA A 196 -5.74 -23.66 1.86
N PHE A 197 -5.00 -22.59 1.58
CA PHE A 197 -5.33 -21.23 2.07
C PHE A 197 -5.00 -20.16 1.03
N THR A 198 -5.73 -19.08 1.08
CA THR A 198 -5.47 -17.88 0.27
C THR A 198 -4.56 -16.93 1.04
N ALA A 199 -3.45 -16.55 0.44
CA ALA A 199 -2.41 -15.73 1.04
C ALA A 199 -1.87 -14.67 0.06
N ASP A 200 -1.27 -13.63 0.60
CA ASP A 200 -0.46 -12.69 -0.16
C ASP A 200 0.87 -13.33 -0.61
N GLU A 201 1.60 -12.63 -1.44
CA GLU A 201 2.86 -13.08 -2.04
C GLU A 201 3.95 -13.41 -1.01
N ILE A 202 4.00 -12.68 0.12
CA ILE A 202 5.01 -12.90 1.17
C ILE A 202 4.72 -14.20 1.93
N ALA A 203 3.46 -14.39 2.34
CA ALA A 203 3.03 -15.61 3.02
C ALA A 203 3.06 -16.83 2.09
N THR A 204 2.77 -16.65 0.81
CA THR A 204 2.90 -17.69 -0.23
C THR A 204 4.34 -18.16 -0.36
N ALA A 205 5.29 -17.22 -0.53
CA ALA A 205 6.71 -17.56 -0.63
C ALA A 205 7.21 -18.30 0.62
N GLU A 206 6.75 -17.91 1.82
CA GLU A 206 7.07 -18.63 3.06
C GLU A 206 6.52 -20.07 3.06
N ALA A 207 5.27 -20.25 2.65
CA ALA A 207 4.66 -21.57 2.60
C ALA A 207 5.35 -22.49 1.58
N VAL A 208 5.74 -21.96 0.42
CA VAL A 208 6.52 -22.70 -0.59
C VAL A 208 7.87 -23.16 -0.02
N ARG A 209 8.59 -22.31 0.72
CA ARG A 209 9.83 -22.70 1.42
C ARG A 209 9.60 -23.83 2.44
N GLN A 210 8.41 -23.90 3.02
CA GLN A 210 8.01 -24.96 3.94
C GLN A 210 7.48 -26.22 3.25
N GLY A 211 7.57 -26.31 1.91
CA GLY A 211 7.23 -27.48 1.12
C GLY A 211 5.75 -27.57 0.72
N PHE A 212 4.99 -26.48 0.81
CA PHE A 212 3.63 -26.41 0.26
C PHE A 212 3.66 -25.95 -1.20
N LYS A 213 2.54 -26.14 -1.91
CA LYS A 213 2.43 -25.84 -3.33
C LYS A 213 1.75 -24.50 -3.54
N ASP A 214 2.38 -23.60 -4.28
CA ASP A 214 1.70 -22.46 -4.89
C ASP A 214 0.86 -23.01 -6.06
N LEU A 215 -0.43 -23.26 -5.79
CA LEU A 215 -1.32 -23.96 -6.71
C LEU A 215 -1.95 -23.01 -7.72
N VAL A 216 -2.34 -21.80 -7.28
CA VAL A 216 -3.05 -20.83 -8.11
C VAL A 216 -2.51 -19.43 -7.83
N ASP A 217 -1.92 -18.81 -8.84
CA ASP A 217 -1.71 -17.35 -8.86
C ASP A 217 -3.01 -16.67 -9.32
N THR A 218 -3.69 -16.01 -8.39
CA THR A 218 -4.95 -15.30 -8.72
C THR A 218 -4.72 -13.98 -9.45
N GLY A 219 -3.50 -13.49 -9.54
CA GLY A 219 -3.12 -12.30 -10.29
C GLY A 219 -3.39 -12.44 -11.79
N VAL A 220 -3.29 -13.66 -12.33
CA VAL A 220 -3.57 -13.95 -13.75
C VAL A 220 -5.03 -13.66 -14.15
N TYR A 221 -5.95 -13.72 -13.19
CA TYR A 221 -7.38 -13.45 -13.44
C TYR A 221 -7.71 -11.96 -13.40
N ARG A 222 -6.79 -11.11 -12.94
CA ARG A 222 -6.95 -9.66 -12.83
C ARG A 222 -8.25 -9.25 -12.14
N PHE A 223 -8.57 -9.91 -11.04
CA PHE A 223 -9.74 -9.58 -10.25
C PHE A 223 -9.69 -8.11 -9.80
N PRO A 224 -10.76 -7.32 -10.00
CA PRO A 224 -10.82 -5.96 -9.50
C PRO A 224 -10.71 -5.96 -7.97
N MET A 225 -9.72 -5.24 -7.44
CA MET A 225 -9.45 -5.19 -6.00
C MET A 225 -9.73 -3.80 -5.45
N PRO A 226 -10.40 -3.67 -4.29
CA PRO A 226 -10.48 -2.38 -3.59
C PRO A 226 -9.10 -1.94 -3.04
N GLY A 227 -8.11 -2.83 -3.06
CA GLY A 227 -6.70 -2.62 -2.79
C GLY A 227 -6.35 -2.29 -1.34
N SER A 228 -5.07 -1.95 -1.14
CA SER A 228 -4.58 -1.39 0.12
C SER A 228 -4.75 0.12 0.10
N GLY A 229 -5.75 0.60 0.84
CA GLY A 229 -6.13 2.00 0.86
C GLY A 229 -5.42 2.82 1.93
N VAL A 230 -5.19 4.09 1.62
CA VAL A 230 -4.97 5.17 2.59
C VAL A 230 -6.35 5.57 3.10
N ASN A 231 -6.76 5.02 4.23
CA ASN A 231 -8.11 5.17 4.78
C ASN A 231 -8.13 6.20 5.90
N ALA A 232 -8.74 7.37 5.68
CA ALA A 232 -8.91 8.40 6.68
C ALA A 232 -10.31 8.33 7.32
N GLU A 233 -10.44 8.67 8.60
CA GLU A 233 -11.75 8.78 9.24
C GLU A 233 -12.53 9.98 8.70
N LYS A 234 -13.81 9.76 8.37
CA LYS A 234 -14.72 10.82 7.87
C LYS A 234 -14.90 11.95 8.86
N SER A 235 -14.84 11.67 10.16
CA SER A 235 -14.94 12.69 11.23
C SER A 235 -13.66 13.52 11.40
N TRP A 236 -12.50 12.93 11.11
CA TRP A 236 -11.18 13.56 11.22
C TRP A 236 -10.83 14.40 9.98
N LEU A 237 -11.14 13.89 8.80
CA LEU A 237 -10.71 14.44 7.51
C LEU A 237 -11.05 15.92 7.29
N PRO A 238 -12.28 16.43 7.57
CA PRO A 238 -12.61 17.83 7.31
C PRO A 238 -11.76 18.85 8.09
N LYS A 239 -11.27 18.45 9.28
CA LYS A 239 -10.42 19.29 10.13
C LYS A 239 -8.93 19.15 9.84
N ASN A 240 -8.55 18.12 9.08
CA ASN A 240 -7.15 17.74 8.84
C ASN A 240 -6.85 17.51 7.35
N ARG A 241 -7.62 18.18 6.46
CA ARG A 241 -7.47 17.97 5.01
C ARG A 241 -6.04 18.26 4.53
N GLU A 242 -5.37 19.26 5.14
CA GLU A 242 -3.99 19.57 4.81
C GLU A 242 -3.03 18.42 5.18
N ALA A 243 -3.15 17.85 6.37
CA ALA A 243 -2.33 16.71 6.78
C ALA A 243 -2.60 15.49 5.88
N ALA A 244 -3.85 15.23 5.52
CA ALA A 244 -4.23 14.18 4.57
C ALA A 244 -3.62 14.41 3.18
N ALA A 245 -3.68 15.63 2.65
CA ALA A 245 -3.10 15.99 1.35
C ALA A 245 -1.57 15.79 1.35
N ARG A 246 -0.88 16.26 2.39
CA ARG A 246 0.56 16.07 2.56
C ARG A 246 0.92 14.58 2.68
N PHE A 247 0.08 13.77 3.33
CA PHE A 247 0.29 12.33 3.43
C PHE A 247 0.10 11.62 2.09
N VAL A 248 -0.95 11.95 1.32
CA VAL A 248 -1.14 11.39 -0.04
C VAL A 248 0.01 11.81 -0.96
N LYS A 249 0.48 13.07 -0.88
CA LYS A 249 1.67 13.52 -1.59
C LYS A 249 2.90 12.69 -1.22
N SER A 250 3.12 12.46 0.09
CA SER A 250 4.21 11.61 0.58
C SER A 250 4.10 10.17 0.06
N THR A 251 2.88 9.64 -0.04
CA THR A 251 2.62 8.31 -0.62
C THR A 251 3.06 8.25 -2.08
N VAL A 252 2.71 9.24 -2.88
CA VAL A 252 3.11 9.34 -4.30
C VAL A 252 4.63 9.44 -4.45
N GLU A 253 5.31 10.27 -3.64
CA GLU A 253 6.77 10.39 -3.63
C GLU A 253 7.44 9.06 -3.23
N ALA A 254 6.87 8.36 -2.25
CA ALA A 254 7.40 7.08 -1.79
C ALA A 254 7.23 5.96 -2.83
N ILE A 255 6.13 5.95 -3.59
CA ILE A 255 5.96 5.03 -4.73
C ILE A 255 7.02 5.34 -5.80
N ALA A 256 7.31 6.60 -6.07
CA ALA A 256 8.36 6.99 -7.00
C ALA A 256 9.75 6.58 -6.49
N LEU A 257 10.05 6.79 -5.20
CA LEU A 257 11.29 6.33 -4.58
C LEU A 257 11.45 4.81 -4.69
N LEU A 258 10.41 4.06 -4.37
CA LEU A 258 10.40 2.60 -4.49
C LEU A 258 10.80 2.14 -5.90
N LYS A 259 10.27 2.79 -6.93
CA LYS A 259 10.55 2.43 -8.33
C LYS A 259 11.94 2.85 -8.82
N ASN A 260 12.51 3.88 -8.22
CA ASN A 260 13.75 4.51 -8.69
C ASN A 260 14.98 4.20 -7.82
N ASP A 261 14.79 3.72 -6.60
CA ASP A 261 15.86 3.47 -5.62
C ASP A 261 15.71 2.09 -4.95
N LYS A 262 16.18 1.08 -5.64
CA LYS A 262 16.18 -0.31 -5.16
C LYS A 262 16.97 -0.52 -3.86
N PRO A 263 18.18 0.08 -3.68
CA PRO A 263 18.90 0.00 -2.42
C PRO A 263 18.09 0.53 -1.22
N ALA A 264 17.38 1.64 -1.37
CA ALA A 264 16.52 2.18 -0.31
C ALA A 264 15.35 1.22 0.01
N ALA A 265 14.77 0.57 -1.01
CA ALA A 265 13.73 -0.45 -0.79
C ALA A 265 14.27 -1.64 0.01
N PHE A 266 15.47 -2.13 -0.32
CA PHE A 266 16.11 -3.23 0.41
C PHE A 266 16.43 -2.89 1.86
N ALA A 267 16.93 -1.67 2.11
CA ALA A 267 17.17 -1.20 3.47
C ALA A 267 15.88 -1.14 4.30
N ALA A 268 14.79 -0.66 3.72
CA ALA A 268 13.48 -0.62 4.37
C ALA A 268 12.93 -2.02 4.66
N MET A 269 13.06 -2.96 3.71
CA MET A 269 12.66 -4.36 3.91
C MET A 269 13.43 -5.03 5.05
N ALA A 270 14.76 -4.81 5.10
CA ALA A 270 15.59 -5.36 6.16
C ALA A 270 15.20 -4.83 7.54
N LYS A 271 14.98 -3.52 7.64
CA LYS A 271 14.69 -2.85 8.90
C LYS A 271 13.29 -3.16 9.44
N TRP A 272 12.26 -3.07 8.60
CA TRP A 272 10.87 -3.15 9.03
C TRP A 272 10.30 -4.57 8.99
N TYR A 273 10.78 -5.38 8.05
CA TYR A 273 10.23 -6.73 7.83
C TYR A 273 11.20 -7.85 8.19
N GLY A 274 12.46 -7.50 8.52
CA GLY A 274 13.49 -8.49 8.76
C GLY A 274 13.87 -9.31 7.52
N ILE A 275 13.54 -8.82 6.31
CA ILE A 275 13.89 -9.46 5.05
C ILE A 275 15.30 -9.03 4.68
N THR A 276 16.30 -9.86 4.99
CA THR A 276 17.74 -9.59 4.75
C THR A 276 18.34 -10.50 3.69
N GLU A 277 17.66 -11.57 3.31
CA GLU A 277 18.14 -12.52 2.33
C GLU A 277 17.98 -11.91 0.91
N PRO A 278 19.10 -11.82 0.11
CA PRO A 278 19.10 -11.09 -1.16
C PRO A 278 18.08 -11.59 -2.18
N THR A 279 17.93 -12.91 -2.35
CA THR A 279 16.97 -13.48 -3.30
C THR A 279 15.55 -13.09 -2.94
N ARG A 280 15.20 -13.14 -1.65
CA ARG A 280 13.89 -12.73 -1.16
C ARG A 280 13.64 -11.22 -1.33
N GLN A 281 14.66 -10.40 -1.10
CA GLN A 281 14.57 -8.96 -1.36
C GLN A 281 14.30 -8.66 -2.84
N GLU A 282 14.97 -9.37 -3.75
CA GLU A 282 14.76 -9.24 -5.19
C GLU A 282 13.33 -9.65 -5.60
N GLU A 283 12.84 -10.79 -5.12
CA GLU A 283 11.48 -11.28 -5.39
C GLU A 283 10.41 -10.28 -4.94
N VAL A 284 10.52 -9.78 -3.69
CA VAL A 284 9.59 -8.79 -3.14
C VAL A 284 9.68 -7.46 -3.90
N TYR A 285 10.89 -7.01 -4.23
CA TYR A 285 11.09 -5.77 -4.96
C TYR A 285 10.51 -5.83 -6.38
N ALA A 286 10.73 -6.92 -7.11
CA ALA A 286 10.23 -7.08 -8.48
C ALA A 286 8.71 -6.93 -8.55
N GLN A 287 8.00 -7.41 -7.53
CA GLN A 287 6.55 -7.26 -7.42
C GLN A 287 6.15 -5.86 -6.93
N ALA A 288 6.84 -5.33 -5.92
CA ALA A 288 6.56 -4.01 -5.37
C ALA A 288 6.77 -2.89 -6.43
N ALA A 289 7.74 -3.04 -7.29
CA ALA A 289 8.00 -2.11 -8.40
C ALA A 289 6.84 -2.02 -9.42
N GLN A 290 5.90 -2.97 -9.38
CA GLN A 290 4.71 -2.95 -10.25
C GLN A 290 3.53 -2.15 -9.66
N LEU A 291 3.63 -1.64 -8.43
CA LEU A 291 2.60 -0.78 -7.85
C LEU A 291 2.29 0.41 -8.78
N PRO A 292 1.04 0.89 -8.84
CA PRO A 292 0.65 1.97 -9.76
C PRO A 292 1.39 3.27 -9.43
N ARG A 293 1.82 4.01 -10.46
CA ARG A 293 2.43 5.35 -10.29
C ARG A 293 1.44 6.37 -9.76
N LYS A 294 0.19 6.25 -10.18
CA LYS A 294 -0.93 7.12 -9.81
C LYS A 294 -1.88 6.32 -8.93
N PRO A 295 -1.79 6.45 -7.60
CA PRO A 295 -2.50 5.59 -6.66
C PRO A 295 -3.96 6.03 -6.45
N TYR A 296 -4.74 6.14 -7.53
CA TYR A 296 -6.16 6.45 -7.44
C TYR A 296 -6.92 5.37 -6.65
N PRO A 297 -7.95 5.74 -5.87
CA PRO A 297 -8.88 4.75 -5.32
C PRO A 297 -9.47 3.86 -6.41
N SER A 298 -9.49 2.55 -6.16
CA SER A 298 -10.02 1.56 -7.13
C SER A 298 -11.53 1.53 -7.08
N VAL A 299 -12.19 2.36 -7.90
CA VAL A 299 -13.67 2.46 -7.97
C VAL A 299 -14.28 1.13 -8.41
N GLU A 300 -13.68 0.50 -9.44
CA GLU A 300 -14.12 -0.81 -9.93
C GLU A 300 -13.98 -1.89 -8.84
N GLY A 301 -12.87 -1.91 -8.13
CA GLY A 301 -12.64 -2.85 -7.03
C GLY A 301 -13.62 -2.65 -5.87
N ILE A 302 -13.94 -1.40 -5.51
CA ILE A 302 -14.94 -1.08 -4.50
C ILE A 302 -16.31 -1.58 -4.94
N GLY A 303 -16.74 -1.27 -6.17
CA GLY A 303 -18.02 -1.72 -6.72
C GLY A 303 -18.13 -3.25 -6.75
N LYS A 304 -17.10 -3.93 -7.26
CA LYS A 304 -17.08 -5.40 -7.30
C LYS A 304 -17.13 -6.02 -5.90
N MET A 305 -16.45 -5.42 -4.93
CA MET A 305 -16.50 -5.86 -3.54
C MET A 305 -17.92 -5.71 -2.95
N MET A 306 -18.61 -4.60 -3.25
CA MET A 306 -20.00 -4.40 -2.84
C MET A 306 -20.95 -5.44 -3.45
N ASP A 307 -20.70 -5.85 -4.70
CA ASP A 307 -21.48 -6.93 -5.35
C ASP A 307 -21.25 -8.28 -4.67
N VAL A 308 -20.02 -8.58 -4.27
CA VAL A 308 -19.67 -9.83 -3.59
C VAL A 308 -20.26 -9.89 -2.18
N TYR A 309 -20.16 -8.80 -1.42
CA TYR A 309 -20.71 -8.68 -0.07
C TYR A 309 -22.08 -7.99 -0.08
N ASN A 310 -22.98 -8.45 -0.94
CA ASN A 310 -24.28 -7.86 -1.21
C ASN A 310 -25.32 -8.13 -0.09
N TYR A 311 -25.00 -7.76 1.17
CA TYR A 311 -25.97 -7.79 2.26
C TYR A 311 -26.75 -6.47 2.36
N ARG A 312 -27.80 -6.45 3.21
CA ARG A 312 -28.78 -5.37 3.28
C ARG A 312 -28.12 -4.00 3.49
N GLU A 313 -27.21 -3.89 4.46
CA GLU A 313 -26.57 -2.64 4.84
C GLU A 313 -25.62 -2.15 3.73
N MET A 314 -24.91 -3.05 3.05
CA MET A 314 -24.06 -2.69 1.91
C MET A 314 -24.86 -2.07 0.77
N ARG A 315 -26.08 -2.57 0.50
CA ARG A 315 -26.97 -2.04 -0.55
C ARG A 315 -27.51 -0.63 -0.29
N LEU A 316 -27.33 -0.08 0.90
CA LEU A 316 -27.68 1.30 1.23
C LEU A 316 -26.63 2.31 0.76
N HIS A 317 -25.50 1.84 0.25
CA HIS A 317 -24.35 2.64 -0.17
C HIS A 317 -24.11 2.54 -1.67
N ARG A 318 -23.37 3.54 -2.19
CA ARG A 318 -22.80 3.56 -3.53
C ARG A 318 -21.29 3.56 -3.41
N PRO A 319 -20.52 3.16 -4.46
CA PRO A 319 -19.06 3.19 -4.42
C PRO A 319 -18.50 4.56 -4.02
N GLU A 320 -19.14 5.66 -4.45
CA GLU A 320 -18.74 7.03 -4.19
C GLU A 320 -18.79 7.42 -2.70
N ASP A 321 -19.54 6.67 -1.89
CA ASP A 321 -19.62 6.92 -0.44
C ASP A 321 -18.34 6.50 0.28
N PHE A 322 -17.44 5.76 -0.39
CA PHE A 322 -16.27 5.11 0.21
C PHE A 322 -14.92 5.69 -0.21
N TYR A 323 -14.85 6.63 -1.16
CA TYR A 323 -13.58 7.21 -1.60
C TYR A 323 -13.66 8.72 -1.83
N ASP A 324 -12.50 9.39 -1.75
CA ASP A 324 -12.27 10.75 -2.21
C ASP A 324 -11.03 10.78 -3.10
N ALA A 325 -11.23 10.74 -4.42
CA ALA A 325 -10.14 10.73 -5.38
C ALA A 325 -9.49 12.11 -5.60
N SER A 326 -10.04 13.20 -5.01
CA SER A 326 -9.58 14.56 -5.27
C SER A 326 -8.11 14.75 -4.86
N PHE A 327 -7.65 14.10 -3.81
CA PHE A 327 -6.27 14.20 -3.34
C PHE A 327 -5.23 13.71 -4.37
N VAL A 328 -5.50 12.59 -5.03
CA VAL A 328 -4.62 12.09 -6.10
C VAL A 328 -4.82 12.91 -7.37
N ALA A 329 -6.07 13.29 -7.68
CA ALA A 329 -6.39 14.06 -8.88
C ALA A 329 -5.71 15.45 -8.88
N GLU A 330 -5.63 16.13 -7.77
CA GLU A 330 -4.92 17.41 -7.62
C GLU A 330 -3.42 17.27 -7.95
N LEU A 331 -2.77 16.21 -7.47
CA LEU A 331 -1.36 15.93 -7.76
C LEU A 331 -1.14 15.50 -9.22
N ASP A 332 -2.07 14.75 -9.78
CA ASP A 332 -1.98 14.29 -11.16
C ASP A 332 -2.20 15.43 -12.16
N GLN A 333 -3.27 16.19 -11.99
CA GLN A 333 -3.62 17.33 -12.87
C GLN A 333 -2.57 18.44 -12.85
N SER A 334 -1.88 18.64 -11.71
CA SER A 334 -0.74 19.58 -11.63
C SER A 334 0.51 19.09 -12.36
N GLY A 335 0.53 17.85 -12.83
CA GLY A 335 1.71 17.21 -13.43
C GLY A 335 2.78 16.80 -12.41
N TYR A 336 2.47 16.93 -11.11
CA TYR A 336 3.41 16.59 -10.04
C TYR A 336 3.84 15.12 -10.09
N ILE A 337 2.88 14.19 -10.22
CA ILE A 337 3.17 12.76 -10.27
C ILE A 337 4.09 12.42 -11.45
N ASP A 338 3.74 12.90 -12.65
CA ASP A 338 4.56 12.63 -13.84
C ASP A 338 5.96 13.28 -13.73
N GLY A 339 6.07 14.40 -13.02
CA GLY A 339 7.33 15.07 -12.72
C GLY A 339 8.33 14.20 -11.95
N LEU A 340 7.87 13.34 -11.05
CA LEU A 340 8.70 12.45 -10.23
C LEU A 340 9.41 11.35 -11.06
N TYR A 341 8.94 11.09 -12.28
CA TYR A 341 9.48 10.07 -13.18
C TYR A 341 10.25 10.66 -14.37
N LYS A 342 10.33 12.02 -14.48
CA LYS A 342 11.14 12.69 -15.50
C LYS A 342 12.62 12.57 -15.12
N GLY A 343 13.38 11.79 -15.89
CA GLY A 343 14.81 11.56 -15.66
C GLY A 343 15.16 10.17 -15.10
N ALA A 344 14.19 9.38 -14.69
CA ALA A 344 14.40 7.96 -14.43
C ALA A 344 14.45 7.23 -15.78
N ALA A 345 15.55 6.50 -16.04
CA ALA A 345 15.60 5.60 -17.18
C ALA A 345 14.44 4.59 -17.07
N ALA A 346 13.74 4.34 -18.19
CA ALA A 346 12.72 3.31 -18.20
C ALA A 346 13.33 1.98 -17.72
N PRO A 347 12.67 1.23 -16.84
CA PRO A 347 13.13 -0.10 -16.46
C PRO A 347 13.19 -0.96 -17.72
N GLN A 348 14.37 -1.54 -17.99
CA GLN A 348 14.60 -2.51 -19.08
C GLN A 348 13.91 -3.84 -18.76
#